data_9eea5c97a5af25a0dda12d4e6caef330
#
_entry.id   9eea5c97a5af25a0dda12d4e6caef330
#
_cell.length_a   1.000
_cell.length_b   1.000
_cell.length_c   1.000
_cell.angle_alpha   90.00
_cell.angle_beta   90.00
_cell.angle_gamma   90.00
#
_symmetry.space_group_name_H-M   'P 1'
#
loop_
_entity.id
_entity.type
_entity.pdbx_description
1 polymer ?
#
loop_
_entity_poly.entity_id
_entity_poly.type
_entity_poly.pdbx_seq_one_letter_code
_entity_poly.pdbx_strand_id
1 'polypeptide(L)'
;MAANLRLTTAAAAELGRQAAVAGTPGQMHLELMPGECADHVIHIRPGHLAGVAIARADGVTLHAPKQQLKLLQGLCLDYRGDLSGGGFLIRSADGITPCACGSAFSRRSG
;
A
#
# COMPACT_ATOMS: atom_id res chain seq x y z
N MET A 1 1.22 -15.05 -10.69
CA MET A 1 -0.04 -14.35 -10.43
C MET A 1 0.22 -13.09 -9.65
N ALA A 2 -0.45 -12.02 -10.01
CA ALA A 2 -0.32 -10.76 -9.30
C ALA A 2 -0.92 -10.87 -7.90
N ALA A 3 -0.38 -10.11 -6.97
CA ALA A 3 -0.96 -10.02 -5.64
C ALA A 3 -2.36 -9.41 -5.74
N ASN A 4 -3.26 -9.85 -4.88
CA ASN A 4 -4.63 -9.39 -4.91
C ASN A 4 -4.85 -8.35 -3.82
N LEU A 5 -4.23 -7.19 -3.99
CA LEU A 5 -4.37 -6.07 -3.07
C LEU A 5 -5.50 -5.18 -3.56
N ARG A 6 -6.34 -4.70 -2.63
CA ARG A 6 -7.44 -3.81 -2.96
C ARG A 6 -7.14 -2.38 -2.54
N LEU A 7 -7.66 -1.42 -3.32
CA LEU A 7 -7.55 -0.01 -3.01
C LEU A 7 -8.94 0.55 -2.75
N THR A 8 -9.09 1.30 -1.66
CA THR A 8 -10.33 2.05 -1.47
C THR A 8 -10.34 3.24 -2.43
N THR A 9 -11.52 3.82 -2.63
CA THR A 9 -11.65 5.01 -3.48
C THR A 9 -10.75 6.14 -2.98
N ALA A 10 -10.70 6.33 -1.65
CA ALA A 10 -9.85 7.37 -1.05
C ALA A 10 -8.36 7.10 -1.32
N ALA A 11 -7.92 5.84 -1.20
CA ALA A 11 -6.54 5.49 -1.46
C ALA A 11 -6.18 5.72 -2.93
N ALA A 12 -7.06 5.28 -3.85
CA ALA A 12 -6.81 5.46 -5.27
C ALA A 12 -6.72 6.94 -5.65
N ALA A 13 -7.59 7.78 -5.09
CA ALA A 13 -7.58 9.22 -5.37
C ALA A 13 -6.29 9.87 -4.89
N GLU A 14 -5.84 9.52 -3.69
CA GLU A 14 -4.61 10.09 -3.14
C GLU A 14 -3.38 9.60 -3.88
N LEU A 15 -3.35 8.33 -4.27
CA LEU A 15 -2.25 7.78 -5.07
C LEU A 15 -2.17 8.52 -6.41
N GLY A 16 -3.32 8.75 -7.05
CA GLY A 16 -3.36 9.48 -8.32
C GLY A 16 -2.86 10.91 -8.17
N ARG A 17 -3.24 11.59 -7.09
CA ARG A 17 -2.79 12.94 -6.83
C ARG A 17 -1.27 12.99 -6.63
N GLN A 18 -0.74 12.09 -5.81
CA GLN A 18 0.70 12.06 -5.54
C GLN A 18 1.50 11.71 -6.79
N ALA A 19 1.00 10.77 -7.59
CA ALA A 19 1.65 10.41 -8.83
C ALA A 19 1.75 11.59 -9.79
N ALA A 20 0.66 12.33 -9.93
CA ALA A 20 0.65 13.49 -10.81
C ALA A 20 1.61 14.59 -10.32
N VAL A 21 1.60 14.87 -9.02
CA VAL A 21 2.48 15.88 -8.43
C VAL A 21 3.96 15.50 -8.60
N ALA A 22 4.25 14.20 -8.50
CA ALA A 22 5.64 13.72 -8.61
C ALA A 22 6.12 13.57 -10.04
N GLY A 23 5.26 13.76 -11.04
CA GLY A 23 5.64 13.62 -12.43
C GLY A 23 5.60 12.18 -12.94
N THR A 24 4.92 11.29 -12.23
CA THR A 24 4.76 9.89 -12.64
C THR A 24 3.28 9.53 -12.72
N PRO A 25 2.49 10.26 -13.53
CA PRO A 25 1.03 10.09 -13.51
C PRO A 25 0.64 8.64 -13.75
N GLY A 26 -0.27 8.16 -12.90
CA GLY A 26 -0.79 6.82 -13.01
C GLY A 26 0.11 5.73 -12.45
N GLN A 27 1.28 6.06 -11.87
CA GLN A 27 2.22 5.05 -11.37
C GLN A 27 2.68 5.37 -9.95
N MET A 28 2.43 4.42 -9.06
CA MET A 28 2.88 4.50 -7.67
C MET A 28 3.44 3.15 -7.24
N HIS A 29 4.23 3.15 -6.18
CA HIS A 29 4.93 1.98 -5.69
C HIS A 29 4.69 1.84 -4.19
N LEU A 30 4.43 0.63 -3.74
CA LEU A 30 4.29 0.28 -2.34
C LEU A 30 5.36 -0.74 -1.96
N GLU A 31 6.10 -0.45 -0.92
CA GLU A 31 7.17 -1.30 -0.44
C GLU A 31 6.99 -1.51 1.06
N LEU A 32 7.29 -2.71 1.54
CA LEU A 32 7.23 -3.01 2.96
C LEU A 32 8.62 -2.84 3.57
N MET A 33 8.69 -2.10 4.65
CA MET A 33 9.92 -1.86 5.39
C MET A 33 9.78 -2.42 6.80
N PRO A 34 10.90 -2.76 7.46
CA PRO A 34 10.83 -3.17 8.86
C PRO A 34 10.22 -2.06 9.72
N GLY A 35 9.31 -2.43 10.63
CA GLY A 35 8.65 -1.47 11.50
C GLY A 35 8.97 -1.73 12.96
N GLU A 36 8.81 -0.70 13.79
CA GLU A 36 9.03 -0.82 15.24
C GLU A 36 7.78 -1.29 15.96
N CYS A 37 6.60 -0.82 15.54
CA CYS A 37 5.34 -1.17 16.20
C CYS A 37 4.71 -2.43 15.62
N ALA A 38 5.18 -2.89 14.47
CA ALA A 38 4.70 -4.10 13.83
C ALA A 38 5.79 -4.58 12.87
N ASP A 39 5.63 -5.80 12.34
CA ASP A 39 6.67 -6.40 11.51
C ASP A 39 6.90 -5.63 10.21
N HIS A 40 5.86 -5.05 9.63
CA HIS A 40 5.93 -4.41 8.32
C HIS A 40 5.29 -3.03 8.36
N VAL A 41 5.96 -2.06 7.76
CA VAL A 41 5.42 -0.71 7.57
C VAL A 41 5.31 -0.45 6.07
N ILE A 42 4.18 0.07 5.63
CA ILE A 42 4.01 0.41 4.22
C ILE A 42 4.76 1.70 3.91
N HIS A 43 5.42 1.73 2.76
CA HIS A 43 6.13 2.89 2.27
C HIS A 43 5.69 3.14 0.84
N ILE A 44 5.09 4.30 0.60
CA ILE A 44 4.53 4.66 -0.71
C ILE A 44 5.47 5.63 -1.40
N ARG A 45 5.79 5.34 -2.66
CA ARG A 45 6.71 6.16 -3.46
C ARG A 45 6.14 6.34 -4.87
N PRO A 46 6.48 7.45 -5.54
CA PRO A 46 6.05 7.64 -6.94
C PRO A 46 6.81 6.72 -7.89
N GLY A 47 6.17 6.41 -9.03
CA GLY A 47 6.79 5.58 -10.06
C GLY A 47 6.58 4.10 -9.83
N HIS A 48 7.12 3.28 -10.73
CA HIS A 48 7.00 1.82 -10.59
C HIS A 48 8.22 1.17 -9.94
N LEU A 49 9.37 1.84 -9.94
CA LEU A 49 10.60 1.41 -9.26
C LEU A 49 10.97 -0.06 -9.53
N ALA A 50 10.78 -0.50 -10.78
CA ALA A 50 11.03 -1.88 -11.21
C ALA A 50 10.15 -2.91 -10.48
N GLY A 51 9.05 -2.48 -9.88
CA GLY A 51 8.10 -3.39 -9.24
C GLY A 51 7.13 -4.00 -10.23
N VAL A 52 6.33 -4.93 -9.74
CA VAL A 52 5.25 -5.55 -10.51
C VAL A 52 3.92 -4.95 -10.08
N ALA A 53 2.97 -4.88 -11.03
CA ALA A 53 1.65 -4.31 -10.75
C ALA A 53 0.89 -5.23 -9.79
N ILE A 54 0.36 -4.65 -8.71
CA ILE A 54 -0.39 -5.41 -7.70
C ILE A 54 -1.82 -4.93 -7.56
N ALA A 55 -2.13 -3.71 -7.99
CA ALA A 55 -3.48 -3.16 -7.91
C ALA A 55 -3.64 -2.06 -8.94
N ARG A 56 -4.87 -1.87 -9.41
CA ARG A 56 -5.19 -0.79 -10.35
C ARG A 56 -6.58 -0.27 -10.03
N ALA A 57 -6.69 1.05 -9.91
CA ALA A 57 -7.97 1.70 -9.68
C ALA A 57 -7.88 3.15 -10.12
N ASP A 58 -8.95 3.67 -10.72
CA ASP A 58 -9.08 5.09 -11.08
C ASP A 58 -7.87 5.62 -11.88
N GLY A 59 -7.36 4.81 -12.80
CA GLY A 59 -6.25 5.22 -13.65
C GLY A 59 -4.89 5.14 -13.00
N VAL A 60 -4.81 4.64 -11.77
CA VAL A 60 -3.55 4.47 -11.05
C VAL A 60 -3.20 3.00 -10.98
N THR A 61 -1.93 2.67 -11.23
CA THR A 61 -1.41 1.33 -11.02
C THR A 61 -0.42 1.37 -9.87
N LEU A 62 -0.64 0.51 -8.89
CA LEU A 62 0.25 0.37 -7.74
C LEU A 62 1.17 -0.80 -7.99
N HIS A 63 2.46 -0.58 -7.80
CA HIS A 63 3.50 -1.59 -8.01
C HIS A 63 4.15 -1.96 -6.69
N ALA A 64 4.78 -3.13 -6.64
CA ALA A 64 5.48 -3.57 -5.43
C ALA A 64 6.63 -4.51 -5.80
N PRO A 65 7.63 -4.68 -4.91
CA PRO A 65 8.69 -5.64 -5.15
C PRO A 65 8.13 -7.05 -5.26
N LYS A 66 8.63 -7.80 -6.23
CA LYS A 66 8.16 -9.16 -6.47
C LYS A 66 8.31 -10.04 -5.23
N GLN A 67 9.34 -9.82 -4.45
CA GLN A 67 9.62 -10.62 -3.25
C GLN A 67 8.58 -10.41 -2.15
N GLN A 68 7.80 -9.33 -2.21
CA GLN A 68 6.84 -8.98 -1.16
C GLN A 68 5.40 -9.29 -1.53
N LEU A 69 5.16 -9.92 -2.69
CA LEU A 69 3.80 -10.15 -3.17
C LEU A 69 2.97 -10.99 -2.20
N LYS A 70 3.57 -12.01 -1.59
CA LYS A 70 2.85 -12.87 -0.65
C LYS A 70 2.42 -12.09 0.59
N LEU A 71 3.24 -11.16 1.05
CA LEU A 71 2.93 -10.35 2.22
C LEU A 71 1.81 -9.35 1.94
N LEU A 72 1.66 -8.95 0.68
CA LEU A 72 0.67 -7.94 0.28
C LEU A 72 -0.66 -8.56 -0.14
N GLN A 73 -0.69 -9.85 -0.37
CA GLN A 73 -1.88 -10.52 -0.87
C GLN A 73 -3.05 -10.40 0.10
N GLY A 74 -4.21 -10.00 -0.40
CA GLY A 74 -5.42 -9.89 0.41
C GLY A 74 -5.53 -8.63 1.25
N LEU A 75 -4.54 -7.75 1.19
CA LEU A 75 -4.59 -6.49 1.93
C LEU A 75 -5.54 -5.51 1.26
N CYS A 76 -6.06 -4.57 2.05
CA CYS A 76 -6.82 -3.44 1.55
C CYS A 76 -6.12 -2.17 2.00
N LEU A 77 -5.70 -1.35 1.04
CA LEU A 77 -5.05 -0.07 1.31
C LEU A 77 -6.11 1.03 1.31
N ASP A 78 -6.13 1.81 2.38
CA ASP A 78 -7.04 2.93 2.53
C ASP A 78 -6.22 4.20 2.80
N TYR A 79 -6.90 5.34 2.76
CA TYR A 79 -6.26 6.63 3.03
C TYR A 79 -7.16 7.46 3.93
N ARG A 80 -6.59 8.02 4.98
CA ARG A 80 -7.30 8.89 5.91
C ARG A 80 -6.51 10.18 6.07
N GLY A 81 -6.97 11.23 5.42
CA GLY A 81 -6.31 12.53 5.50
C GLY A 81 -6.57 13.27 6.81
N ASP A 82 -7.56 12.84 7.58
CA ASP A 82 -7.93 13.46 8.83
C ASP A 82 -7.14 12.93 10.03
N LEU A 83 -6.31 11.90 9.82
CA LEU A 83 -5.50 11.37 10.89
C LEU A 83 -4.31 12.28 11.18
N SER A 84 -3.94 12.35 12.45
CA SER A 84 -2.73 13.04 12.85
C SER A 84 -1.54 12.37 12.17
N GLY A 85 -0.82 13.15 11.37
CA GLY A 85 0.22 12.60 10.54
C GLY A 85 -0.27 12.03 9.22
N GLY A 86 -1.55 12.00 9.00
CA GLY A 86 -2.26 11.63 7.78
C GLY A 86 -1.67 10.50 6.97
N GLY A 87 -2.44 9.77 6.22
CA GLY A 87 -1.80 8.92 5.28
C GLY A 87 -2.47 7.60 5.01
N PHE A 88 -1.70 6.74 4.34
CA PHE A 88 -2.18 5.42 3.96
C PHE A 88 -2.19 4.49 5.16
N LEU A 89 -3.18 3.61 5.17
CA LEU A 89 -3.30 2.62 6.24
C LEU A 89 -3.78 1.29 5.64
N ILE A 90 -3.47 0.22 6.36
CA ILE A 90 -3.90 -1.13 5.98
C ILE A 90 -5.14 -1.46 6.79
N ARG A 91 -6.22 -1.81 6.11
CA ARG A 91 -7.43 -2.30 6.77
C ARG A 91 -7.27 -3.78 7.05
N SER A 92 -8.00 -4.26 8.02
CA SER A 92 -7.87 -5.64 8.46
C SER A 92 -8.20 -6.62 7.33
N ALA A 93 -7.46 -7.70 7.29
CA ALA A 93 -7.68 -8.84 6.42
C ALA A 93 -7.32 -10.08 7.22
N ASP A 94 -7.69 -11.25 6.68
CA ASP A 94 -7.42 -12.51 7.38
C ASP A 94 -5.92 -12.68 7.62
N GLY A 95 -5.56 -12.99 8.86
CA GLY A 95 -4.17 -13.22 9.23
C GLY A 95 -3.34 -11.95 9.42
N ILE A 96 -3.99 -10.79 9.42
CA ILE A 96 -3.32 -9.50 9.56
C ILE A 96 -3.64 -8.91 10.92
N THR A 97 -2.59 -8.40 11.60
CA THR A 97 -2.75 -7.63 12.84
C THR A 97 -2.24 -6.22 12.58
N PRO A 98 -3.14 -5.25 12.37
CA PRO A 98 -2.68 -3.89 12.12
C PRO A 98 -2.19 -3.21 13.38
N CYS A 99 -1.18 -2.34 13.23
CA CYS A 99 -0.73 -1.47 14.30
C CYS A 99 -1.74 -0.33 14.49
N ALA A 100 -1.75 0.24 15.69
CA ALA A 100 -2.63 1.37 15.98
C ALA A 100 -2.38 2.57 15.05
N CYS A 101 -1.16 2.71 14.52
CA CYS A 101 -0.84 3.78 13.59
C CYS A 101 -1.49 3.58 12.21
N GLY A 102 -1.93 2.38 11.89
CA GLY A 102 -2.58 2.07 10.62
C GLY A 102 -1.64 1.75 9.47
N SER A 103 -0.44 2.31 9.47
CA SER A 103 0.52 2.12 8.37
C SER A 103 1.43 0.92 8.56
N ALA A 104 1.34 0.25 9.69
CA ALA A 104 2.15 -0.93 9.98
C ALA A 104 1.25 -2.11 10.30
N PHE A 105 1.73 -3.29 10.04
CA PHE A 105 0.97 -4.51 10.32
C PHE A 105 1.91 -5.68 10.52
N SER A 106 1.39 -6.72 11.15
CA SER A 106 2.07 -8.01 11.25
C SER A 106 1.20 -9.05 10.58
N ARG A 107 1.82 -9.96 9.85
CA ARG A 107 1.09 -11.00 9.14
C ARG A 107 1.38 -12.35 9.79
N ARG A 108 0.32 -13.05 10.14
CA ARG A 108 0.46 -14.38 10.71
C ARG A 108 1.00 -15.32 9.64
N SER A 109 2.11 -16.00 9.96
CA SER A 109 2.66 -17.01 9.08
C SER A 109 1.85 -18.30 9.23
N GLY A 110 1.65 -18.96 8.13
CA GLY A 110 0.98 -20.22 8.19
C GLY A 110 -0.02 -20.45 7.16
#